data_6acee994d768066997573acd93b6116f
#
_entry.id   6acee994d768066997573acd93b6116f
#
_cell.length_a   1.000
_cell.length_b   1.000
_cell.length_c   1.000
_cell.angle_alpha   90.00
_cell.angle_beta   90.00
_cell.angle_gamma   90.00
#
_symmetry.space_group_name_H-M   'P 1'
#
loop_
_entity.id
_entity.type
_entity.pdbx_description
1 polymer ?
#
loop_
_entity_poly.entity_id
_entity_poly.type
_entity_poly.pdbx_seq_one_letter_code
_entity_poly.pdbx_strand_id
1 'polypeptide(L)'
;METNKKDKEKNAFVKQVAEQKYEYGFTTDVATDVIPNGLNEDVVRLISQKKGEPEWLLDFRLKAYQYWETLKMPTWGHVHVPEIDYQGISYYADPLAKKPQNKEIDPELEKTFDKLGIPLEERLALSGTAVDAIMDSVSVKTTFKKQLAEKGIIFSSIGEAVKEHPELIKKYLGSVVPYRDNFTSALNSAVFSDGSFVYIPKGVRCPMELSSYFRINARNTGQFERTLIVADDDSYVSYLEGCTAPMRDENQLHAAVVEIVVMNNAEVKYSTVQNWYPGDENGKGGVLNLVTKRGDCRGINSKLSWTQVETGSAITWKYPSCILRGDNSQAEFYSVAVTNHHQEADTGTKMIHIGRNTKSTIISKGISAGHSQNSYRGLVKCGQHAENARNYSSCDSLLLGNQCGAHTFPYMDIHNDTAIIEHEATTSKISEDQLFYCNQRGIPTEDAVGLIVNGYAKEVLNKLPMEFAVEAQKLLSVSLEGSVG
;
A
#
# COMPACT_ATOMS: atom_id res chain seq x y z
N MET A 1 -0.74 -35.75 15.58
CA MET A 1 0.01 -36.10 14.37
C MET A 1 -0.27 -35.13 13.21
N GLU A 2 -1.48 -34.56 13.10
CA GLU A 2 -1.84 -33.59 12.04
C GLU A 2 -1.17 -32.21 12.16
N THR A 3 -0.98 -31.69 13.38
CA THR A 3 -0.27 -30.42 13.64
C THR A 3 1.19 -30.45 13.13
N ASN A 4 1.88 -31.57 13.30
CA ASN A 4 3.28 -31.71 12.88
C ASN A 4 3.47 -31.84 11.34
N LYS A 5 2.41 -32.16 10.60
CA LYS A 5 2.41 -32.24 9.13
C LYS A 5 2.20 -30.84 8.53
N LYS A 6 1.25 -30.06 9.08
CA LYS A 6 1.00 -28.68 8.67
C LYS A 6 2.21 -27.77 8.91
N ASP A 7 2.90 -27.91 10.04
CA ASP A 7 4.11 -27.14 10.34
C ASP A 7 5.28 -27.50 9.40
N LYS A 8 5.41 -28.76 8.99
CA LYS A 8 6.41 -29.17 8.00
C LYS A 8 6.10 -28.66 6.59
N GLU A 9 4.84 -28.67 6.18
CA GLU A 9 4.39 -28.15 4.88
C GLU A 9 4.55 -26.63 4.83
N LYS A 10 4.23 -25.93 5.93
CA LYS A 10 4.44 -24.49 6.10
C LYS A 10 5.93 -24.10 6.01
N ASN A 11 6.79 -24.84 6.69
CA ASN A 11 8.24 -24.63 6.63
C ASN A 11 8.83 -24.95 5.25
N ALA A 12 8.27 -25.93 4.53
CA ALA A 12 8.69 -26.24 3.16
C ALA A 12 8.29 -25.13 2.18
N PHE A 13 7.10 -24.56 2.31
CA PHE A 13 6.64 -23.42 1.51
C PHE A 13 7.49 -22.17 1.76
N VAL A 14 7.74 -21.82 3.03
CA VAL A 14 8.61 -20.69 3.40
C VAL A 14 10.02 -20.89 2.82
N LYS A 15 10.53 -22.12 2.84
CA LYS A 15 11.83 -22.44 2.26
C LYS A 15 11.82 -22.33 0.72
N GLN A 16 10.75 -22.78 0.06
CA GLN A 16 10.56 -22.66 -1.39
C GLN A 16 10.47 -21.20 -1.83
N VAL A 17 9.71 -20.35 -1.11
CA VAL A 17 9.62 -18.91 -1.37
C VAL A 17 10.96 -18.23 -1.12
N ALA A 18 11.71 -18.64 -0.10
CA ALA A 18 13.05 -18.11 0.18
C ALA A 18 14.11 -18.52 -0.86
N GLU A 19 13.96 -19.67 -1.51
CA GLU A 19 14.90 -20.20 -2.51
C GLU A 19 14.54 -19.80 -3.96
N GLN A 20 13.30 -19.33 -4.23
CA GLN A 20 12.93 -18.82 -5.55
C GLN A 20 13.73 -17.56 -5.89
N LYS A 21 14.41 -17.56 -7.04
CA LYS A 21 14.91 -16.32 -7.64
C LYS A 21 13.71 -15.46 -8.01
N TYR A 22 13.61 -14.30 -7.40
CA TYR A 22 12.56 -13.33 -7.71
C TYR A 22 12.89 -12.70 -9.07
N GLU A 23 12.20 -13.10 -10.12
CA GLU A 23 12.31 -12.48 -11.45
C GLU A 23 11.38 -11.27 -11.50
N TYR A 24 11.91 -10.09 -11.14
CA TYR A 24 11.20 -8.84 -11.28
C TYR A 24 11.04 -8.44 -12.74
N GLY A 25 9.92 -7.79 -13.05
CA GLY A 25 9.79 -7.04 -14.28
C GLY A 25 9.37 -7.82 -15.51
N PHE A 26 8.91 -9.08 -15.38
CA PHE A 26 8.35 -9.79 -16.53
C PHE A 26 6.99 -9.19 -16.95
N THR A 27 6.67 -9.27 -18.25
CA THR A 27 5.37 -8.91 -18.82
C THR A 27 4.53 -10.15 -19.03
N THR A 28 3.20 -10.01 -18.88
CA THR A 28 2.24 -11.06 -19.21
C THR A 28 1.62 -10.78 -20.57
N ASP A 29 1.65 -11.78 -21.47
CA ASP A 29 1.06 -11.64 -22.80
C ASP A 29 -0.45 -12.00 -22.75
N VAL A 30 -1.25 -11.01 -22.35
CA VAL A 30 -2.70 -11.13 -22.29
C VAL A 30 -3.33 -10.04 -23.16
N ALA A 31 -4.28 -10.45 -24.01
CA ALA A 31 -5.03 -9.52 -24.86
C ALA A 31 -5.95 -8.65 -24.00
N THR A 32 -5.59 -7.39 -23.81
CA THR A 32 -6.28 -6.42 -22.97
C THR A 32 -7.10 -5.45 -23.81
N ASP A 33 -8.34 -5.15 -23.39
CA ASP A 33 -9.16 -4.08 -23.96
C ASP A 33 -8.84 -2.76 -23.24
N VAL A 34 -8.13 -1.87 -23.92
CA VAL A 34 -7.70 -0.58 -23.41
C VAL A 34 -8.57 0.52 -24.01
N ILE A 35 -9.13 1.41 -23.17
CA ILE A 35 -9.89 2.56 -23.67
C ILE A 35 -8.94 3.60 -24.29
N PRO A 36 -9.43 4.52 -25.15
CA PRO A 36 -8.62 5.59 -25.72
C PRO A 36 -7.91 6.41 -24.63
N ASN A 37 -6.69 6.89 -24.96
CA ASN A 37 -5.93 7.78 -24.07
C ASN A 37 -6.66 9.10 -23.88
N GLY A 38 -6.32 9.76 -22.77
CA GLY A 38 -6.81 11.07 -22.40
C GLY A 38 -7.86 11.05 -21.31
N LEU A 39 -8.01 12.17 -20.61
CA LEU A 39 -8.96 12.36 -19.52
C LEU A 39 -9.91 13.51 -19.85
N ASN A 40 -11.19 13.20 -19.93
CA ASN A 40 -12.29 14.12 -20.09
C ASN A 40 -13.59 13.49 -19.56
N GLU A 41 -14.70 14.24 -19.56
CA GLU A 41 -16.00 13.72 -19.08
C GLU A 41 -16.46 12.45 -19.83
N ASP A 42 -16.22 12.35 -21.14
CA ASP A 42 -16.64 11.19 -21.94
C ASP A 42 -15.89 9.93 -21.51
N VAL A 43 -14.60 10.04 -21.20
CA VAL A 43 -13.79 8.94 -20.65
C VAL A 43 -14.31 8.51 -19.27
N VAL A 44 -14.64 9.46 -18.38
CA VAL A 44 -15.24 9.14 -17.07
C VAL A 44 -16.58 8.41 -17.24
N ARG A 45 -17.45 8.85 -18.15
CA ARG A 45 -18.70 8.19 -18.49
C ARG A 45 -18.48 6.80 -19.09
N LEU A 46 -17.49 6.65 -19.95
CA LEU A 46 -17.14 5.37 -20.57
C LEU A 46 -16.67 4.33 -19.53
N ILE A 47 -15.84 4.75 -18.55
CA ILE A 47 -15.42 3.89 -17.43
C ILE A 47 -16.65 3.40 -16.66
N SER A 48 -17.53 4.31 -16.24
CA SER A 48 -18.74 3.98 -15.51
C SER A 48 -19.67 3.05 -16.29
N GLN A 49 -19.82 3.29 -17.60
CA GLN A 49 -20.62 2.43 -18.50
C GLN A 49 -20.02 1.02 -18.62
N LYS A 50 -18.70 0.90 -18.85
CA LYS A 50 -18.03 -0.42 -18.95
C LYS A 50 -18.16 -1.23 -17.66
N LYS A 51 -18.13 -0.57 -16.51
CA LYS A 51 -18.30 -1.21 -15.20
C LYS A 51 -19.78 -1.48 -14.84
N GLY A 52 -20.72 -0.93 -15.60
CA GLY A 52 -22.16 -1.04 -15.31
C GLY A 52 -22.54 -0.42 -13.97
N GLU A 53 -22.01 0.75 -13.70
CA GLU A 53 -22.20 1.46 -12.43
C GLU A 53 -23.56 2.18 -12.34
N PRO A 54 -24.14 2.33 -11.14
CA PRO A 54 -25.34 3.10 -10.93
C PRO A 54 -25.09 4.61 -11.09
N GLU A 55 -26.14 5.36 -11.44
CA GLU A 55 -26.08 6.81 -11.71
C GLU A 55 -25.44 7.62 -10.57
N TRP A 56 -25.73 7.29 -9.30
CA TRP A 56 -25.14 8.00 -8.17
C TRP A 56 -23.61 7.92 -8.11
N LEU A 57 -23.02 6.80 -8.61
CA LEU A 57 -21.56 6.66 -8.66
C LEU A 57 -20.97 7.41 -9.84
N LEU A 58 -21.67 7.43 -10.98
CA LEU A 58 -21.30 8.31 -12.09
C LEU A 58 -21.30 9.79 -11.67
N ASP A 59 -22.33 10.24 -10.95
CA ASP A 59 -22.38 11.59 -10.40
C ASP A 59 -21.21 11.91 -9.46
N PHE A 60 -20.83 10.94 -8.61
CA PHE A 60 -19.65 11.08 -7.75
C PHE A 60 -18.37 11.28 -8.58
N ARG A 61 -18.18 10.46 -9.63
CA ARG A 61 -17.03 10.53 -10.54
C ARG A 61 -16.96 11.88 -11.28
N LEU A 62 -18.07 12.33 -11.83
CA LEU A 62 -18.13 13.59 -12.57
C LEU A 62 -17.84 14.80 -11.68
N LYS A 63 -18.38 14.83 -10.46
CA LYS A 63 -18.05 15.87 -9.47
C LYS A 63 -16.56 15.86 -9.09
N ALA A 64 -15.98 14.68 -8.98
CA ALA A 64 -14.56 14.54 -8.70
C ALA A 64 -13.70 15.02 -9.87
N TYR A 65 -14.07 14.69 -11.11
CA TYR A 65 -13.39 15.14 -12.32
C TYR A 65 -13.45 16.66 -12.46
N GLN A 66 -14.62 17.27 -12.34
CA GLN A 66 -14.81 18.72 -12.41
C GLN A 66 -14.00 19.45 -11.32
N TYR A 67 -13.92 18.88 -10.12
CA TYR A 67 -13.09 19.45 -9.06
C TYR A 67 -11.59 19.31 -9.40
N TRP A 68 -11.17 18.14 -9.91
CA TRP A 68 -9.78 17.90 -10.32
C TRP A 68 -9.28 18.89 -11.37
N GLU A 69 -10.11 19.26 -12.34
CA GLU A 69 -9.77 20.25 -13.37
C GLU A 69 -9.45 21.64 -12.78
N THR A 70 -9.96 21.94 -11.58
CA THR A 70 -9.66 23.21 -10.89
C THR A 70 -8.35 23.18 -10.11
N LEU A 71 -7.72 22.01 -9.96
CA LEU A 71 -6.54 21.82 -9.15
C LEU A 71 -5.27 21.86 -10.00
N LYS A 72 -4.16 22.09 -9.31
CA LYS A 72 -2.81 21.90 -9.85
C LYS A 72 -2.07 20.87 -9.01
N MET A 73 -1.20 20.10 -9.65
CA MET A 73 -0.31 19.20 -8.94
C MET A 73 0.49 19.99 -7.90
N PRO A 74 0.49 19.59 -6.62
CA PRO A 74 1.23 20.30 -5.60
C PRO A 74 2.74 20.13 -5.79
N THR A 75 3.50 21.14 -5.36
CA THR A 75 4.97 21.19 -5.51
C THR A 75 5.71 21.29 -4.17
N TRP A 76 5.00 21.14 -3.05
CA TRP A 76 5.58 21.28 -1.71
C TRP A 76 6.28 20.00 -1.21
N GLY A 77 6.07 18.86 -1.84
CA GLY A 77 6.75 17.60 -1.50
C GLY A 77 8.24 17.67 -1.79
N HIS A 78 9.02 16.91 -1.05
CA HIS A 78 10.46 16.79 -1.27
C HIS A 78 10.76 15.67 -2.28
N VAL A 79 10.08 15.74 -3.40
CA VAL A 79 10.20 14.85 -4.57
C VAL A 79 10.02 15.68 -5.85
N HIS A 80 10.75 15.33 -6.90
CA HIS A 80 10.69 16.00 -8.20
C HIS A 80 9.82 15.20 -9.16
N VAL A 81 8.49 15.30 -8.99
CA VAL A 81 7.55 14.62 -9.89
C VAL A 81 7.69 15.22 -11.30
N PRO A 82 8.02 14.39 -12.32
CA PRO A 82 8.08 14.89 -13.70
C PRO A 82 6.68 15.34 -14.15
N GLU A 83 6.66 16.15 -15.23
CA GLU A 83 5.39 16.51 -15.87
C GLU A 83 4.68 15.24 -16.37
N ILE A 84 3.45 15.04 -15.90
CA ILE A 84 2.63 13.88 -16.25
C ILE A 84 1.73 14.29 -17.41
N ASP A 85 1.86 13.62 -18.54
CA ASP A 85 0.95 13.78 -19.68
C ASP A 85 -0.36 13.01 -19.41
N TYR A 86 -1.32 13.65 -18.74
CA TYR A 86 -2.64 13.08 -18.46
C TYR A 86 -3.46 12.78 -19.71
N GLN A 87 -3.08 13.33 -20.88
CA GLN A 87 -3.75 13.05 -22.16
C GLN A 87 -3.07 11.92 -22.93
N GLY A 88 -1.84 11.56 -22.57
CA GLY A 88 -1.07 10.47 -23.18
C GLY A 88 -1.31 9.09 -22.59
N ILE A 89 -2.02 8.97 -21.46
CA ILE A 89 -2.29 7.69 -20.78
C ILE A 89 -3.76 7.26 -20.90
N SER A 90 -3.98 5.95 -20.79
CA SER A 90 -5.32 5.37 -20.64
C SER A 90 -5.66 5.17 -19.16
N TYR A 91 -6.94 5.29 -18.83
CA TYR A 91 -7.46 5.24 -17.46
C TYR A 91 -8.21 3.93 -17.15
N TYR A 92 -8.32 3.03 -18.12
CA TYR A 92 -8.95 1.73 -17.91
C TYR A 92 -8.41 0.70 -18.89
N ALA A 93 -8.07 -0.47 -18.38
CA ALA A 93 -7.60 -1.61 -19.14
C ALA A 93 -8.23 -2.90 -18.58
N ASP A 94 -8.92 -3.66 -19.43
CA ASP A 94 -9.62 -4.89 -19.05
C ASP A 94 -8.97 -6.12 -19.71
N PRO A 95 -8.20 -6.93 -18.97
CA PRO A 95 -7.60 -8.14 -19.49
C PRO A 95 -8.60 -9.29 -19.70
N LEU A 96 -9.86 -9.15 -19.26
CA LEU A 96 -10.89 -10.18 -19.37
C LEU A 96 -11.91 -9.91 -20.48
N ALA A 97 -11.94 -8.71 -21.09
CA ALA A 97 -13.00 -8.26 -22.00
C ALA A 97 -13.20 -9.12 -23.25
N LYS A 98 -12.19 -9.86 -23.70
CA LYS A 98 -12.24 -10.66 -24.95
C LYS A 98 -12.59 -12.14 -24.74
N LYS A 99 -12.97 -12.55 -23.53
CA LYS A 99 -13.28 -13.95 -23.22
C LYS A 99 -14.78 -14.23 -23.13
N PRO A 100 -15.24 -15.41 -23.60
CA PRO A 100 -16.59 -15.85 -23.34
C PRO A 100 -16.78 -16.03 -21.82
N GLN A 101 -17.99 -15.80 -21.32
CA GLN A 101 -18.42 -15.83 -19.91
C GLN A 101 -18.20 -17.18 -19.16
N ASN A 102 -17.34 -18.06 -19.67
CA ASN A 102 -16.95 -19.28 -18.97
C ASN A 102 -16.00 -18.94 -17.84
N LYS A 103 -16.35 -19.41 -16.63
CA LYS A 103 -15.76 -19.16 -15.32
C LYS A 103 -14.31 -19.64 -15.12
N GLU A 104 -13.57 -19.95 -16.17
CA GLU A 104 -12.18 -20.40 -16.06
C GLU A 104 -11.23 -19.24 -16.28
N ILE A 105 -10.30 -19.09 -15.32
CA ILE A 105 -9.24 -18.07 -15.38
C ILE A 105 -8.34 -18.37 -16.60
N ASP A 106 -7.80 -17.33 -17.22
CA ASP A 106 -6.79 -17.49 -18.27
C ASP A 106 -5.57 -18.23 -17.71
N PRO A 107 -5.13 -19.32 -18.33
CA PRO A 107 -3.92 -20.03 -17.91
C PRO A 107 -2.67 -19.13 -17.85
N GLU A 108 -2.57 -18.10 -18.67
CA GLU A 108 -1.46 -17.14 -18.61
C GLU A 108 -1.58 -16.18 -17.41
N LEU A 109 -2.81 -15.80 -17.03
CA LEU A 109 -3.05 -15.06 -15.79
C LEU A 109 -2.73 -15.93 -14.56
N GLU A 110 -3.19 -17.17 -14.55
CA GLU A 110 -2.90 -18.11 -13.47
C GLU A 110 -1.39 -18.31 -13.30
N LYS A 111 -0.67 -18.59 -14.39
CA LYS A 111 0.80 -18.70 -14.38
C LYS A 111 1.48 -17.42 -13.90
N THR A 112 0.92 -16.26 -14.20
CA THR A 112 1.46 -14.98 -13.76
C THR A 112 1.41 -14.86 -12.24
N PHE A 113 0.26 -15.16 -11.64
CA PHE A 113 0.10 -15.12 -10.19
C PHE A 113 0.89 -16.24 -9.48
N ASP A 114 1.01 -17.42 -10.09
CA ASP A 114 1.86 -18.49 -9.58
C ASP A 114 3.35 -18.09 -9.55
N LYS A 115 3.85 -17.43 -10.61
CA LYS A 115 5.22 -16.88 -10.64
C LYS A 115 5.45 -15.82 -9.56
N LEU A 116 4.40 -15.08 -9.18
CA LEU A 116 4.44 -14.10 -8.12
C LEU A 116 4.30 -14.73 -6.72
N GLY A 117 4.14 -16.05 -6.64
CA GLY A 117 3.94 -16.77 -5.38
C GLY A 117 2.54 -16.60 -4.79
N ILE A 118 1.56 -16.23 -5.62
CA ILE A 118 0.17 -15.96 -5.22
C ILE A 118 -0.75 -17.04 -5.80
N PRO A 119 -0.98 -18.15 -5.08
CA PRO A 119 -1.83 -19.23 -5.58
C PRO A 119 -3.29 -18.75 -5.64
N LEU A 120 -3.88 -18.80 -6.83
CA LEU A 120 -5.30 -18.50 -7.04
C LEU A 120 -6.24 -19.66 -6.70
N GLU A 121 -5.69 -20.86 -6.47
CA GLU A 121 -6.46 -22.02 -6.02
C GLU A 121 -6.47 -22.10 -4.49
N GLU A 122 -7.66 -22.10 -3.89
CA GLU A 122 -7.84 -22.16 -2.42
C GLU A 122 -7.14 -23.38 -1.77
N ARG A 123 -7.04 -24.50 -2.49
CA ARG A 123 -6.33 -25.72 -2.02
C ARG A 123 -4.82 -25.52 -1.88
N LEU A 124 -4.24 -24.56 -2.61
CA LEU A 124 -2.80 -24.26 -2.57
C LEU A 124 -2.48 -23.13 -1.56
N ALA A 125 -3.50 -22.48 -1.00
CA ALA A 125 -3.34 -21.47 0.03
C ALA A 125 -2.98 -22.11 1.38
N LEU A 126 -1.74 -22.55 1.51
CA LEU A 126 -1.20 -23.15 2.74
C LEU A 126 -1.20 -22.21 3.94
N SER A 127 -1.24 -20.92 3.69
CA SER A 127 -1.20 -19.86 4.71
C SER A 127 -2.56 -19.57 5.37
N GLY A 128 -3.68 -20.05 4.78
CA GLY A 128 -5.02 -19.63 5.23
C GLY A 128 -5.31 -18.16 4.98
N THR A 129 -4.68 -17.54 3.97
CA THR A 129 -4.93 -16.16 3.54
C THR A 129 -5.93 -16.13 2.40
N ALA A 130 -6.96 -15.28 2.50
CA ALA A 130 -7.86 -15.00 1.39
C ALA A 130 -7.25 -13.92 0.49
N VAL A 131 -7.25 -14.14 -0.83
CA VAL A 131 -6.60 -13.25 -1.80
C VAL A 131 -7.62 -12.71 -2.79
N ASP A 132 -7.55 -11.40 -3.06
CA ASP A 132 -8.18 -10.72 -4.21
C ASP A 132 -7.09 -10.31 -5.19
N ALA A 133 -7.03 -10.99 -6.34
CA ALA A 133 -6.02 -10.76 -7.36
C ALA A 133 -6.53 -9.80 -8.42
N ILE A 134 -5.86 -8.65 -8.56
CA ILE A 134 -6.26 -7.58 -9.47
C ILE A 134 -5.15 -7.37 -10.51
N MET A 135 -5.54 -7.38 -11.80
CA MET A 135 -4.64 -7.05 -12.89
C MET A 135 -5.19 -5.87 -13.68
N ASP A 136 -4.35 -4.85 -13.86
CA ASP A 136 -4.73 -3.58 -14.47
C ASP A 136 -5.98 -2.98 -13.80
N SER A 137 -7.11 -2.96 -14.48
CA SER A 137 -8.35 -2.32 -13.98
C SER A 137 -9.41 -3.30 -13.46
N VAL A 138 -9.11 -4.58 -13.34
CA VAL A 138 -10.14 -5.61 -13.06
C VAL A 138 -9.67 -6.64 -12.04
N SER A 139 -10.53 -6.97 -11.06
CA SER A 139 -10.34 -8.14 -10.20
C SER A 139 -10.50 -9.42 -11.02
N VAL A 140 -9.47 -10.25 -10.99
CA VAL A 140 -9.41 -11.52 -11.72
C VAL A 140 -10.06 -12.64 -10.91
N LYS A 141 -9.81 -12.69 -9.60
CA LYS A 141 -10.36 -13.70 -8.71
C LYS A 141 -10.26 -13.29 -7.25
N THR A 142 -11.31 -13.55 -6.47
CA THR A 142 -11.32 -13.48 -5.01
C THR A 142 -11.50 -14.89 -4.43
N THR A 143 -10.57 -15.31 -3.56
CA THR A 143 -10.58 -16.64 -2.92
C THR A 143 -11.33 -16.61 -1.59
N PHE A 144 -11.78 -17.78 -1.09
CA PHE A 144 -12.47 -17.96 0.20
C PHE A 144 -13.74 -17.12 0.41
N LYS A 145 -14.28 -16.49 -0.63
CA LYS A 145 -15.46 -15.62 -0.58
C LYS A 145 -16.66 -16.27 0.14
N LYS A 146 -16.94 -17.54 -0.16
CA LYS A 146 -18.06 -18.29 0.47
C LYS A 146 -17.84 -18.51 1.95
N GLN A 147 -16.66 -18.96 2.36
CA GLN A 147 -16.31 -19.22 3.76
C GLN A 147 -16.37 -17.93 4.61
N LEU A 148 -15.96 -16.80 4.06
CA LEU A 148 -16.05 -15.50 4.72
C LEU A 148 -17.50 -15.04 4.82
N ALA A 149 -18.31 -15.25 3.77
CA ALA A 149 -19.73 -14.89 3.74
C ALA A 149 -20.56 -15.67 4.77
N GLU A 150 -20.20 -16.91 5.11
CA GLU A 150 -20.84 -17.70 6.20
C GLU A 150 -20.73 -17.01 7.57
N LYS A 151 -19.72 -16.13 7.75
CA LYS A 151 -19.55 -15.29 8.94
C LYS A 151 -20.09 -13.88 8.75
N GLY A 152 -20.74 -13.59 7.62
CA GLY A 152 -21.22 -12.28 7.26
C GLY A 152 -20.13 -11.30 6.82
N ILE A 153 -18.88 -11.77 6.65
CA ILE A 153 -17.76 -10.96 6.15
C ILE A 153 -17.92 -10.77 4.65
N ILE A 154 -17.82 -9.52 4.19
CA ILE A 154 -17.77 -9.19 2.77
C ILE A 154 -16.30 -8.96 2.42
N PHE A 155 -15.80 -9.71 1.45
CA PHE A 155 -14.51 -9.52 0.82
C PHE A 155 -14.69 -9.71 -0.68
N SER A 156 -14.67 -8.63 -1.43
CA SER A 156 -14.92 -8.63 -2.87
C SER A 156 -14.26 -7.44 -3.53
N SER A 157 -14.25 -7.38 -4.86
CA SER A 157 -13.88 -6.16 -5.55
C SER A 157 -14.88 -5.03 -5.24
N ILE A 158 -14.42 -3.78 -5.30
CA ILE A 158 -15.30 -2.62 -5.08
C ILE A 158 -16.37 -2.53 -6.18
N GLY A 159 -16.03 -2.94 -7.41
CA GLY A 159 -16.97 -2.98 -8.53
C GLY A 159 -18.12 -3.96 -8.31
N GLU A 160 -17.87 -5.11 -7.69
CA GLU A 160 -18.89 -6.07 -7.28
C GLU A 160 -19.71 -5.53 -6.10
N ALA A 161 -19.03 -4.98 -5.08
CA ALA A 161 -19.68 -4.43 -3.90
C ALA A 161 -20.65 -3.27 -4.21
N VAL A 162 -20.36 -2.45 -5.22
CA VAL A 162 -21.26 -1.39 -5.71
C VAL A 162 -22.61 -1.96 -6.17
N LYS A 163 -22.61 -3.18 -6.72
CA LYS A 163 -23.82 -3.86 -7.23
C LYS A 163 -24.53 -4.66 -6.16
N GLU A 164 -23.78 -5.39 -5.33
CA GLU A 164 -24.33 -6.31 -4.33
C GLU A 164 -24.66 -5.64 -2.98
N HIS A 165 -23.89 -4.58 -2.62
CA HIS A 165 -24.00 -3.89 -1.33
C HIS A 165 -24.02 -2.35 -1.47
N PRO A 166 -24.90 -1.78 -2.35
CA PRO A 166 -24.87 -0.36 -2.71
C PRO A 166 -25.04 0.56 -1.49
N GLU A 167 -25.80 0.16 -0.48
CA GLU A 167 -26.06 0.99 0.69
C GLU A 167 -24.82 1.14 1.59
N LEU A 168 -23.99 0.09 1.70
CA LEU A 168 -22.72 0.17 2.41
C LEU A 168 -21.74 1.09 1.67
N ILE A 169 -21.63 0.91 0.35
CA ILE A 169 -20.74 1.74 -0.46
C ILE A 169 -21.18 3.21 -0.42
N LYS A 170 -22.45 3.53 -0.60
CA LYS A 170 -22.96 4.91 -0.50
C LYS A 170 -22.68 5.55 0.87
N LYS A 171 -22.74 4.76 1.94
CA LYS A 171 -22.51 5.23 3.32
C LYS A 171 -21.05 5.57 3.57
N TYR A 172 -20.13 4.78 3.05
CA TYR A 172 -18.73 4.84 3.45
C TYR A 172 -17.76 5.37 2.39
N LEU A 173 -18.03 5.17 1.09
CA LEU A 173 -17.17 5.64 0.01
C LEU A 173 -17.01 7.17 0.06
N GLY A 174 -15.78 7.65 0.10
CA GLY A 174 -15.49 9.09 0.20
C GLY A 174 -15.76 9.69 1.58
N SER A 175 -16.11 8.89 2.59
CA SER A 175 -16.38 9.39 3.94
C SER A 175 -15.11 9.66 4.76
N VAL A 176 -14.00 9.08 4.36
CA VAL A 176 -12.67 9.26 4.98
C VAL A 176 -11.73 9.98 4.01
N VAL A 177 -11.78 9.62 2.73
CA VAL A 177 -11.05 10.33 1.66
C VAL A 177 -12.07 10.90 0.67
N PRO A 178 -12.64 12.07 0.93
CA PRO A 178 -13.49 12.74 -0.05
C PRO A 178 -12.68 13.13 -1.29
N TYR A 179 -13.33 13.25 -2.44
CA TYR A 179 -12.64 13.67 -3.67
C TYR A 179 -11.95 15.06 -3.54
N ARG A 180 -12.30 15.83 -2.50
CA ARG A 180 -11.70 17.14 -2.18
C ARG A 180 -10.47 17.05 -1.26
N ASP A 181 -10.00 15.87 -0.88
CA ASP A 181 -8.86 15.72 0.05
C ASP A 181 -7.55 16.26 -0.57
N ASN A 182 -7.24 15.89 -1.79
CA ASN A 182 -6.06 16.37 -2.51
C ASN A 182 -6.16 16.09 -4.03
N PHE A 183 -5.14 16.52 -4.78
CA PHE A 183 -5.08 16.37 -6.23
C PHE A 183 -5.23 14.92 -6.71
N THR A 184 -4.47 13.98 -6.12
CA THR A 184 -4.49 12.56 -6.53
C THR A 184 -5.75 11.85 -6.07
N SER A 185 -6.36 12.22 -4.95
CA SER A 185 -7.65 11.67 -4.51
C SER A 185 -8.80 12.14 -5.39
N ALA A 186 -8.75 13.37 -5.92
CA ALA A 186 -9.71 13.87 -6.89
C ALA A 186 -9.62 13.07 -8.20
N LEU A 187 -8.40 12.90 -8.73
CA LEU A 187 -8.13 12.09 -9.91
C LEU A 187 -8.62 10.65 -9.71
N ASN A 188 -8.19 9.99 -8.63
CA ASN A 188 -8.63 8.65 -8.31
C ASN A 188 -10.16 8.55 -8.24
N SER A 189 -10.82 9.48 -7.54
CA SER A 189 -12.29 9.47 -7.40
C SER A 189 -13.01 9.58 -8.74
N ALA A 190 -12.43 10.25 -9.73
CA ALA A 190 -12.98 10.36 -11.08
C ALA A 190 -12.82 9.05 -11.88
N VAL A 191 -11.67 8.37 -11.74
CA VAL A 191 -11.28 7.31 -12.69
C VAL A 191 -10.97 5.96 -12.03
N PHE A 192 -11.14 5.78 -10.71
CA PHE A 192 -10.81 4.50 -10.09
C PHE A 192 -11.49 3.32 -10.80
N SER A 193 -10.69 2.29 -11.05
CA SER A 193 -11.15 1.15 -11.82
C SER A 193 -11.67 0.03 -10.94
N ASP A 194 -10.82 -0.49 -10.08
CA ASP A 194 -11.19 -1.51 -9.09
C ASP A 194 -10.39 -1.30 -7.79
N GLY A 195 -10.46 -2.25 -6.92
CA GLY A 195 -9.87 -2.26 -5.59
C GLY A 195 -10.71 -3.16 -4.70
N SER A 196 -10.37 -3.25 -3.43
CA SER A 196 -11.04 -4.18 -2.53
C SER A 196 -12.05 -3.50 -1.62
N PHE A 197 -13.19 -4.15 -1.45
CA PHE A 197 -14.16 -3.82 -0.41
C PHE A 197 -14.15 -4.89 0.67
N VAL A 198 -13.93 -4.45 1.91
CA VAL A 198 -13.94 -5.31 3.10
C VAL A 198 -14.93 -4.75 4.11
N TYR A 199 -15.88 -5.57 4.52
CA TYR A 199 -16.77 -5.25 5.64
C TYR A 199 -16.74 -6.39 6.64
N ILE A 200 -16.37 -6.07 7.89
CA ILE A 200 -16.38 -7.01 9.00
C ILE A 200 -17.55 -6.65 9.90
N PRO A 201 -18.56 -7.52 10.03
CA PRO A 201 -19.74 -7.22 10.84
C PRO A 201 -19.43 -7.22 12.34
N LYS A 202 -20.34 -6.59 13.10
CA LYS A 202 -20.24 -6.46 14.55
C LYS A 202 -19.96 -7.80 15.25
N GLY A 203 -18.98 -7.78 16.16
CA GLY A 203 -18.59 -8.93 16.98
C GLY A 203 -17.79 -10.01 16.25
N VAL A 204 -17.46 -9.82 14.98
CA VAL A 204 -16.76 -10.82 14.18
C VAL A 204 -15.26 -10.55 14.13
N ARG A 205 -14.48 -11.56 14.50
CA ARG A 205 -13.03 -11.58 14.23
C ARG A 205 -12.78 -12.35 12.95
N CYS A 206 -12.16 -11.69 11.96
CA CYS A 206 -11.82 -12.36 10.70
C CYS A 206 -10.92 -13.56 10.97
N PRO A 207 -11.29 -14.77 10.50
CA PRO A 207 -10.58 -16.00 10.87
C PRO A 207 -9.25 -16.18 10.14
N MET A 208 -8.98 -15.37 9.13
CA MET A 208 -7.80 -15.46 8.26
C MET A 208 -7.30 -14.08 7.85
N GLU A 209 -6.07 -14.00 7.40
CA GLU A 209 -5.56 -12.79 6.75
C GLU A 209 -6.29 -12.54 5.43
N LEU A 210 -6.62 -11.30 5.14
CA LEU A 210 -7.12 -10.88 3.83
C LEU A 210 -5.98 -10.21 3.07
N SER A 211 -5.87 -10.48 1.77
CA SER A 211 -4.83 -9.87 0.96
C SER A 211 -5.37 -9.45 -0.40
N SER A 212 -4.96 -8.28 -0.86
CA SER A 212 -5.15 -7.87 -2.25
C SER A 212 -3.80 -7.71 -2.93
N TYR A 213 -3.72 -8.18 -4.15
CA TYR A 213 -2.51 -8.11 -4.94
C TYR A 213 -2.78 -7.39 -6.25
N PHE A 214 -2.08 -6.26 -6.45
CA PHE A 214 -2.23 -5.41 -7.62
C PHE A 214 -1.06 -5.57 -8.57
N ARG A 215 -1.36 -5.82 -9.84
CA ARG A 215 -0.39 -5.94 -10.92
C ARG A 215 -0.71 -4.99 -12.06
N ILE A 216 0.16 -4.02 -12.32
CA ILE A 216 0.12 -3.24 -13.57
C ILE A 216 0.74 -4.11 -14.67
N ASN A 217 0.09 -4.20 -15.82
CA ASN A 217 0.62 -4.95 -16.96
C ASN A 217 0.49 -4.22 -18.30
N ALA A 218 -0.61 -3.50 -18.52
CA ALA A 218 -0.83 -2.77 -19.77
C ALA A 218 0.13 -1.58 -19.94
N ARG A 219 0.52 -1.28 -21.18
CA ARG A 219 1.36 -0.13 -21.52
C ARG A 219 0.55 1.17 -21.56
N ASN A 220 1.19 2.30 -21.24
CA ASN A 220 0.58 3.62 -21.27
C ASN A 220 -0.74 3.70 -20.51
N THR A 221 -0.86 2.93 -19.42
CA THR A 221 -2.02 2.93 -18.53
C THR A 221 -1.63 3.40 -17.15
N GLY A 222 -2.48 4.21 -16.54
CA GLY A 222 -2.40 4.49 -15.11
C GLY A 222 -3.12 3.41 -14.30
N GLN A 223 -2.71 3.22 -13.06
CA GLN A 223 -3.35 2.34 -12.09
C GLN A 223 -4.04 3.19 -11.01
N PHE A 224 -5.34 2.99 -10.83
CA PHE A 224 -6.18 3.82 -9.98
C PHE A 224 -7.07 2.94 -9.09
N GLU A 225 -6.48 2.29 -8.08
CA GLU A 225 -7.23 1.46 -7.15
C GLU A 225 -7.93 2.29 -6.08
N ARG A 226 -9.06 1.77 -5.59
CA ARG A 226 -9.74 2.32 -4.43
C ARG A 226 -10.16 1.20 -3.48
N THR A 227 -9.51 1.12 -2.34
CA THR A 227 -9.78 0.14 -1.30
C THR A 227 -10.58 0.78 -0.18
N LEU A 228 -11.67 0.12 0.25
CA LEU A 228 -12.52 0.53 1.36
C LEU A 228 -12.64 -0.60 2.38
N ILE A 229 -12.20 -0.35 3.62
CA ILE A 229 -12.28 -1.30 4.73
C ILE A 229 -13.16 -0.71 5.83
N VAL A 230 -14.16 -1.45 6.25
CA VAL A 230 -15.06 -1.08 7.34
C VAL A 230 -15.07 -2.20 8.40
N ALA A 231 -14.55 -1.90 9.58
CA ALA A 231 -14.61 -2.76 10.75
C ALA A 231 -15.68 -2.23 11.70
N ASP A 232 -16.81 -2.97 11.80
CA ASP A 232 -17.92 -2.61 12.69
C ASP A 232 -17.58 -2.90 14.16
N ASP A 233 -18.47 -2.56 15.09
CA ASP A 233 -18.23 -2.70 16.53
C ASP A 233 -17.70 -4.09 16.92
N ASP A 234 -16.72 -4.13 17.83
CA ASP A 234 -16.15 -5.35 18.41
C ASP A 234 -15.53 -6.31 17.37
N SER A 235 -15.13 -5.81 16.20
CA SER A 235 -14.60 -6.60 15.10
C SER A 235 -13.07 -6.53 14.95
N TYR A 236 -12.51 -7.47 14.19
CA TYR A 236 -11.08 -7.52 13.91
C TYR A 236 -10.79 -7.97 12.48
N VAL A 237 -9.85 -7.31 11.83
CA VAL A 237 -9.30 -7.76 10.54
C VAL A 237 -7.82 -7.40 10.42
N SER A 238 -7.07 -8.31 9.81
CA SER A 238 -5.74 -8.05 9.28
C SER A 238 -5.80 -8.14 7.76
N TYR A 239 -5.32 -7.08 7.10
CA TYR A 239 -5.38 -6.92 5.66
C TYR A 239 -4.00 -6.55 5.12
N LEU A 240 -3.61 -7.18 4.03
CA LEU A 240 -2.35 -6.93 3.35
C LEU A 240 -2.57 -6.52 1.90
N GLU A 241 -1.81 -5.53 1.46
CA GLU A 241 -1.74 -5.08 0.08
C GLU A 241 -0.35 -5.36 -0.50
N GLY A 242 -0.29 -6.14 -1.57
CA GLY A 242 0.91 -6.35 -2.37
C GLY A 242 0.77 -5.67 -3.73
N CYS A 243 1.84 -5.03 -4.21
CA CYS A 243 1.82 -4.31 -5.48
C CYS A 243 3.09 -4.56 -6.28
N THR A 244 2.94 -4.82 -7.60
CA THR A 244 4.08 -4.95 -8.52
C THR A 244 3.81 -4.33 -9.89
N ALA A 245 4.88 -3.97 -10.61
CA ALA A 245 4.82 -3.55 -12.00
C ALA A 245 5.99 -4.16 -12.81
N PRO A 246 5.82 -4.35 -14.13
CA PRO A 246 6.90 -4.78 -15.02
C PRO A 246 7.91 -3.65 -15.24
N MET A 247 9.12 -4.00 -15.67
CA MET A 247 10.15 -3.04 -16.09
C MET A 247 9.75 -2.38 -17.41
N ARG A 248 9.74 -1.03 -17.44
CA ARG A 248 9.41 -0.24 -18.63
C ARG A 248 10.22 1.05 -18.68
N ASP A 249 10.57 1.49 -19.90
CA ASP A 249 11.34 2.73 -20.14
C ASP A 249 10.50 4.01 -19.96
N GLU A 250 9.19 3.88 -19.82
CA GLU A 250 8.22 4.96 -19.59
C GLU A 250 7.81 5.04 -18.12
N ASN A 251 7.45 6.23 -17.67
CA ASN A 251 6.86 6.39 -16.34
C ASN A 251 5.43 5.84 -16.32
N GLN A 252 5.10 5.11 -15.27
CA GLN A 252 3.75 4.60 -15.02
C GLN A 252 3.15 5.31 -13.81
N LEU A 253 1.95 5.88 -13.96
CA LEU A 253 1.26 6.54 -12.87
C LEU A 253 0.46 5.53 -12.03
N HIS A 254 0.77 5.49 -10.74
CA HIS A 254 -0.03 4.78 -9.74
C HIS A 254 -0.61 5.81 -8.76
N ALA A 255 -1.93 5.97 -8.75
CA ALA A 255 -2.62 6.90 -7.86
C ALA A 255 -3.78 6.18 -7.17
N ALA A 256 -3.49 5.52 -6.06
CA ALA A 256 -4.44 4.74 -5.28
C ALA A 256 -5.04 5.54 -4.10
N VAL A 257 -6.23 5.11 -3.67
CA VAL A 257 -6.88 5.60 -2.46
C VAL A 257 -7.26 4.44 -1.56
N VAL A 258 -6.96 4.56 -0.27
CA VAL A 258 -7.40 3.62 0.77
C VAL A 258 -8.15 4.37 1.86
N GLU A 259 -9.36 3.89 2.14
CA GLU A 259 -10.23 4.39 3.21
C GLU A 259 -10.47 3.30 4.25
N ILE A 260 -10.22 3.59 5.53
CA ILE A 260 -10.48 2.66 6.62
C ILE A 260 -11.36 3.32 7.67
N VAL A 261 -12.45 2.64 8.03
CA VAL A 261 -13.36 3.04 9.11
C VAL A 261 -13.32 2.01 10.22
N VAL A 262 -13.02 2.47 11.45
CA VAL A 262 -12.90 1.60 12.62
C VAL A 262 -13.91 2.04 13.69
N MET A 263 -14.87 1.16 14.03
CA MET A 263 -15.94 1.43 14.99
C MET A 263 -15.53 1.04 16.42
N ASN A 264 -16.50 1.01 17.36
CA ASN A 264 -16.20 0.79 18.78
C ASN A 264 -15.50 -0.55 19.02
N ASN A 265 -14.43 -0.54 19.81
CA ASN A 265 -13.62 -1.71 20.17
C ASN A 265 -13.10 -2.52 18.97
N ALA A 266 -13.20 -1.98 17.75
CA ALA A 266 -12.72 -2.67 16.57
C ALA A 266 -11.22 -2.44 16.35
N GLU A 267 -10.58 -3.40 15.71
CA GLU A 267 -9.15 -3.33 15.37
C GLU A 267 -8.92 -3.67 13.90
N VAL A 268 -8.20 -2.81 13.20
CA VAL A 268 -7.74 -3.06 11.83
C VAL A 268 -6.22 -3.01 11.79
N LYS A 269 -5.60 -4.05 11.25
CA LYS A 269 -4.19 -4.06 10.85
C LYS A 269 -4.13 -3.98 9.34
N TYR A 270 -3.46 -2.96 8.82
CA TYR A 270 -3.27 -2.77 7.39
C TYR A 270 -1.78 -2.78 7.08
N SER A 271 -1.37 -3.73 6.28
CA SER A 271 0.02 -3.89 5.87
C SER A 271 0.18 -3.69 4.36
N THR A 272 1.27 -3.07 3.93
CA THR A 272 1.67 -2.98 2.53
C THR A 272 3.09 -3.47 2.33
N VAL A 273 3.28 -4.29 1.29
CA VAL A 273 4.61 -4.60 0.75
C VAL A 273 4.59 -4.20 -0.71
N GLN A 274 5.31 -3.13 -1.04
CA GLN A 274 5.35 -2.57 -2.40
C GLN A 274 6.69 -2.86 -3.06
N ASN A 275 6.61 -3.37 -4.28
CA ASN A 275 7.74 -3.69 -5.11
C ASN A 275 7.48 -3.19 -6.54
N TRP A 276 7.63 -1.90 -6.71
CA TRP A 276 7.47 -1.25 -8.00
C TRP A 276 8.78 -1.23 -8.80
N TYR A 277 8.69 -1.01 -10.09
CA TYR A 277 9.87 -0.76 -10.90
C TYR A 277 10.41 0.66 -10.65
N PRO A 278 11.71 0.80 -10.28
CA PRO A 278 12.31 2.07 -9.88
C PRO A 278 12.73 2.97 -11.04
N GLY A 279 12.70 2.48 -12.26
CA GLY A 279 13.42 3.05 -13.41
C GLY A 279 14.78 2.39 -13.62
N ASP A 280 15.48 2.80 -14.67
CA ASP A 280 16.82 2.32 -14.98
C ASP A 280 17.89 2.99 -14.09
N GLU A 281 19.16 2.59 -14.26
CA GLU A 281 20.31 3.13 -13.50
C GLU A 281 20.51 4.65 -13.71
N ASN A 282 19.98 5.21 -14.80
CA ASN A 282 20.02 6.63 -15.11
C ASN A 282 18.78 7.40 -14.63
N GLY A 283 17.85 6.72 -13.94
CA GLY A 283 16.61 7.28 -13.45
C GLY A 283 15.52 7.46 -14.51
N LYS A 284 15.61 6.76 -15.66
CA LYS A 284 14.60 6.82 -16.71
C LYS A 284 13.50 5.77 -16.47
N GLY A 285 12.25 6.19 -16.67
CA GLY A 285 11.08 5.33 -16.46
C GLY A 285 10.73 5.14 -14.99
N GLY A 286 10.07 4.03 -14.68
CA GLY A 286 9.68 3.67 -13.33
C GLY A 286 8.31 4.18 -12.91
N VAL A 287 7.85 3.72 -11.75
CA VAL A 287 6.50 4.03 -11.24
C VAL A 287 6.50 5.33 -10.44
N LEU A 288 5.54 6.20 -10.75
CA LEU A 288 5.19 7.36 -9.93
C LEU A 288 4.09 6.94 -8.96
N ASN A 289 4.47 6.65 -7.72
CA ASN A 289 3.61 6.08 -6.69
C ASN A 289 3.02 7.17 -5.79
N LEU A 290 1.87 7.72 -6.19
CA LEU A 290 1.21 8.88 -5.58
C LEU A 290 -0.08 8.43 -4.86
N VAL A 291 0.01 8.04 -3.59
CA VAL A 291 -1.06 7.32 -2.88
C VAL A 291 -1.62 8.11 -1.71
N THR A 292 -2.95 8.07 -1.55
CA THR A 292 -3.67 8.65 -0.42
C THR A 292 -4.29 7.54 0.43
N LYS A 293 -3.80 7.37 1.67
CA LYS A 293 -4.35 6.41 2.64
C LYS A 293 -4.82 7.15 3.88
N ARG A 294 -6.08 6.92 4.31
CA ARG A 294 -6.68 7.56 5.48
C ARG A 294 -7.45 6.54 6.31
N GLY A 295 -7.25 6.58 7.62
CA GLY A 295 -8.05 5.84 8.57
C GLY A 295 -8.81 6.77 9.51
N ASP A 296 -10.02 6.41 9.87
CA ASP A 296 -10.85 7.12 10.83
C ASP A 296 -11.26 6.15 11.97
N CYS A 297 -10.61 6.28 13.10
CA CYS A 297 -10.94 5.61 14.35
C CYS A 297 -12.14 6.30 14.99
N ARG A 298 -13.36 6.02 14.47
CA ARG A 298 -14.61 6.65 14.87
C ARG A 298 -15.09 6.19 16.24
N GLY A 299 -14.82 4.94 16.56
CA GLY A 299 -15.31 4.28 17.76
C GLY A 299 -14.45 4.48 18.98
N ILE A 300 -15.05 4.34 20.16
CA ILE A 300 -14.35 4.26 21.44
C ILE A 300 -13.46 3.02 21.46
N ASN A 301 -12.26 3.09 22.01
CA ASN A 301 -11.27 2.02 22.07
C ASN A 301 -10.89 1.43 20.68
N SER A 302 -11.21 2.10 19.58
CA SER A 302 -10.85 1.62 18.25
C SER A 302 -9.33 1.65 18.03
N LYS A 303 -8.82 0.73 17.20
CA LYS A 303 -7.39 0.64 16.92
C LYS A 303 -7.11 0.46 15.43
N LEU A 304 -6.18 1.25 14.88
CA LEU A 304 -5.67 1.11 13.53
C LEU A 304 -4.14 1.01 13.54
N SER A 305 -3.60 -0.03 12.91
CA SER A 305 -2.16 -0.17 12.71
C SER A 305 -1.84 -0.15 11.22
N TRP A 306 -0.96 0.76 10.81
CA TRP A 306 -0.35 0.82 9.49
C TRP A 306 1.04 0.20 9.55
N THR A 307 1.32 -0.79 8.71
CA THR A 307 2.68 -1.31 8.51
C THR A 307 3.01 -1.24 7.03
N GLN A 308 4.12 -0.62 6.66
CA GLN A 308 4.49 -0.51 5.25
C GLN A 308 5.97 -0.76 5.00
N VAL A 309 6.23 -1.48 3.93
CA VAL A 309 7.55 -1.67 3.34
C VAL A 309 7.49 -1.13 1.91
N GLU A 310 8.20 -0.04 1.68
CA GLU A 310 8.25 0.67 0.41
C GLU A 310 9.58 0.40 -0.25
N THR A 311 9.55 -0.32 -1.36
CA THR A 311 10.70 -0.55 -2.21
C THR A 311 10.34 -0.30 -3.67
N GLY A 312 11.33 0.03 -4.48
CA GLY A 312 11.08 0.39 -5.87
C GLY A 312 10.45 1.78 -6.00
N SER A 313 9.70 2.00 -7.07
CA SER A 313 9.21 3.28 -7.57
C SER A 313 10.32 4.29 -7.93
N ALA A 314 10.15 5.00 -9.01
CA ALA A 314 11.00 6.16 -9.30
C ALA A 314 10.73 7.26 -8.27
N ILE A 315 9.44 7.48 -7.97
CA ILE A 315 8.97 8.44 -6.97
C ILE A 315 7.92 7.78 -6.09
N THR A 316 8.10 7.90 -4.76
CA THR A 316 7.07 7.55 -3.79
C THR A 316 6.65 8.79 -3.01
N TRP A 317 5.38 9.17 -3.13
CA TRP A 317 4.82 10.30 -2.39
C TRP A 317 3.52 9.88 -1.71
N LYS A 318 3.61 9.56 -0.41
CA LYS A 318 2.44 9.08 0.34
C LYS A 318 2.57 9.25 1.84
N TYR A 319 1.46 9.62 2.47
CA TYR A 319 1.35 9.79 3.91
C TYR A 319 0.07 9.11 4.42
N PRO A 320 0.12 7.83 4.82
CA PRO A 320 -0.98 7.23 5.56
C PRO A 320 -1.33 8.08 6.77
N SER A 321 -2.61 8.26 7.04
CA SER A 321 -3.02 9.06 8.20
C SER A 321 -4.06 8.34 9.04
N CYS A 322 -4.19 8.75 10.29
CA CYS A 322 -5.23 8.28 11.18
C CYS A 322 -5.86 9.46 11.93
N ILE A 323 -7.19 9.52 11.92
CA ILE A 323 -7.97 10.41 12.76
C ILE A 323 -8.42 9.61 13.98
N LEU A 324 -7.92 9.97 15.15
CA LEU A 324 -8.24 9.37 16.44
C LEU A 324 -9.43 10.11 17.04
N ARG A 325 -10.64 9.77 16.58
CA ARG A 325 -11.89 10.47 16.90
C ARG A 325 -12.57 9.95 18.16
N GLY A 326 -12.61 8.64 18.31
CA GLY A 326 -13.19 8.00 19.50
C GLY A 326 -12.29 8.13 20.72
N ASP A 327 -12.87 8.24 21.91
CA ASP A 327 -12.11 8.22 23.17
C ASP A 327 -11.33 6.91 23.30
N ASN A 328 -10.13 6.96 23.89
CA ASN A 328 -9.19 5.85 24.04
C ASN A 328 -8.74 5.18 22.72
N SER A 329 -9.03 5.80 21.57
CA SER A 329 -8.60 5.22 20.28
C SER A 329 -7.08 5.24 20.13
N GLN A 330 -6.55 4.31 19.35
CA GLN A 330 -5.12 4.10 19.17
C GLN A 330 -4.76 3.98 17.70
N ALA A 331 -3.60 4.55 17.32
CA ALA A 331 -3.03 4.37 16.00
C ALA A 331 -1.54 4.03 16.06
N GLU A 332 -1.11 3.14 15.20
CA GLU A 332 0.30 2.77 15.05
C GLU A 332 0.73 2.94 13.60
N PHE A 333 1.94 3.41 13.40
CA PHE A 333 2.55 3.50 12.08
C PHE A 333 3.97 2.94 12.14
N TYR A 334 4.21 1.88 11.40
CA TYR A 334 5.50 1.21 11.25
C TYR A 334 5.89 1.24 9.77
N SER A 335 7.05 1.80 9.45
CA SER A 335 7.46 2.01 8.06
C SER A 335 8.93 1.71 7.85
N VAL A 336 9.23 1.02 6.75
CA VAL A 336 10.57 0.98 6.12
C VAL A 336 10.43 1.51 4.70
N ALA A 337 11.22 2.54 4.37
CA ALA A 337 11.32 3.05 3.00
C ALA A 337 12.77 2.92 2.53
N VAL A 338 12.97 2.20 1.42
CA VAL A 338 14.29 1.98 0.81
C VAL A 338 14.35 2.66 -0.53
N THR A 339 15.38 3.48 -0.71
CA THR A 339 15.66 4.16 -1.98
C THR A 339 17.08 3.90 -2.43
N ASN A 340 17.30 3.70 -3.73
CA ASN A 340 18.60 3.48 -4.35
C ASN A 340 18.64 4.21 -5.70
N HIS A 341 19.80 4.25 -6.36
CA HIS A 341 20.01 4.93 -7.64
C HIS A 341 19.49 6.38 -7.62
N HIS A 342 18.50 6.72 -8.43
CA HIS A 342 17.89 8.06 -8.53
C HIS A 342 16.48 8.15 -7.94
N GLN A 343 16.09 7.16 -7.12
CA GLN A 343 14.76 7.14 -6.51
C GLN A 343 14.58 8.30 -5.52
N GLU A 344 13.36 8.83 -5.47
CA GLU A 344 12.98 9.83 -4.48
C GLU A 344 11.75 9.35 -3.70
N ALA A 345 11.80 9.47 -2.38
CA ALA A 345 10.68 9.16 -1.52
C ALA A 345 10.41 10.31 -0.55
N ASP A 346 9.16 10.79 -0.52
CA ASP A 346 8.64 11.64 0.56
C ASP A 346 7.47 10.89 1.20
N THR A 347 7.79 10.17 2.27
CA THR A 347 6.84 9.30 2.97
C THR A 347 6.64 9.80 4.40
N GLY A 348 5.76 9.14 5.14
CA GLY A 348 5.54 9.46 6.54
C GLY A 348 4.08 9.25 6.94
N THR A 349 3.62 10.00 7.94
CA THR A 349 2.27 9.80 8.48
C THR A 349 1.68 11.07 9.09
N LYS A 350 0.35 11.05 9.28
CA LYS A 350 -0.38 12.10 10.00
C LYS A 350 -1.22 11.43 11.09
N MET A 351 -0.99 11.79 12.35
CA MET A 351 -1.78 11.35 13.50
C MET A 351 -2.56 12.54 14.05
N ILE A 352 -3.89 12.48 13.96
CA ILE A 352 -4.80 13.56 14.33
C ILE A 352 -5.64 13.12 15.52
N HIS A 353 -5.31 13.63 16.70
CA HIS A 353 -5.98 13.35 17.96
C HIS A 353 -7.16 14.31 18.15
N ILE A 354 -8.38 13.76 18.29
CA ILE A 354 -9.63 14.49 18.54
C ILE A 354 -10.29 14.03 19.84
N GLY A 355 -10.37 12.71 20.05
CA GLY A 355 -10.90 12.09 21.27
C GLY A 355 -9.97 12.20 22.46
N ARG A 356 -10.47 11.86 23.64
CA ARG A 356 -9.73 11.86 24.92
C ARG A 356 -8.90 10.58 25.06
N ASN A 357 -7.78 10.66 25.79
CA ASN A 357 -6.90 9.53 26.12
C ASN A 357 -6.41 8.77 24.88
N THR A 358 -6.34 9.44 23.74
CA THR A 358 -5.92 8.83 22.49
C THR A 358 -4.41 8.61 22.46
N LYS A 359 -3.95 7.55 21.76
CA LYS A 359 -2.53 7.21 21.67
C LYS A 359 -2.11 6.98 20.23
N SER A 360 -0.91 7.48 19.87
CA SER A 360 -0.29 7.12 18.61
C SER A 360 1.20 6.79 18.78
N THR A 361 1.67 5.83 17.95
CA THR A 361 3.08 5.43 17.89
C THR A 361 3.53 5.48 16.44
N ILE A 362 4.67 6.10 16.20
CA ILE A 362 5.27 6.22 14.87
C ILE A 362 6.70 5.69 14.94
N ILE A 363 6.99 4.64 14.16
CA ILE A 363 8.33 4.10 13.97
C ILE A 363 8.62 4.08 12.48
N SER A 364 9.53 4.96 12.04
CA SER A 364 9.87 5.09 10.62
C SER A 364 11.37 4.86 10.43
N LYS A 365 11.72 3.95 9.52
CA LYS A 365 13.08 3.62 9.14
C LYS A 365 13.29 3.99 7.67
N GLY A 366 14.17 4.95 7.40
CA GLY A 366 14.59 5.33 6.05
C GLY A 366 15.93 4.71 5.71
N ILE A 367 16.09 4.18 4.50
CA ILE A 367 17.37 3.66 4.00
C ILE A 367 17.62 4.28 2.63
N SER A 368 18.73 4.98 2.48
CA SER A 368 19.12 5.65 1.24
C SER A 368 20.46 5.15 0.74
N ALA A 369 20.54 4.87 -0.56
CA ALA A 369 21.76 4.44 -1.24
C ALA A 369 21.95 5.16 -2.59
N GLY A 370 23.10 5.07 -3.21
CA GLY A 370 23.40 5.67 -4.51
C GLY A 370 23.25 7.20 -4.50
N HIS A 371 22.41 7.72 -5.37
CA HIS A 371 22.07 9.15 -5.50
C HIS A 371 20.65 9.46 -4.99
N SER A 372 20.01 8.52 -4.31
CA SER A 372 18.61 8.62 -3.90
C SER A 372 18.36 9.62 -2.78
N GLN A 373 17.12 10.09 -2.68
CA GLN A 373 16.66 10.99 -1.64
C GLN A 373 15.48 10.36 -0.88
N ASN A 374 15.59 10.23 0.43
CA ASN A 374 14.55 9.65 1.28
C ASN A 374 14.12 10.67 2.32
N SER A 375 12.86 11.03 2.32
CA SER A 375 12.30 12.02 3.22
C SER A 375 11.19 11.39 4.07
N TYR A 376 11.24 11.66 5.38
CA TYR A 376 10.14 11.42 6.28
C TYR A 376 9.43 12.72 6.61
N ARG A 377 8.10 12.75 6.49
CA ARG A 377 7.26 13.88 6.86
C ARG A 377 6.17 13.44 7.83
N GLY A 378 6.21 13.95 9.07
CA GLY A 378 5.29 13.58 10.13
C GLY A 378 4.44 14.75 10.59
N LEU A 379 3.12 14.56 10.71
CA LEU A 379 2.22 15.49 11.38
C LEU A 379 1.62 14.79 12.61
N VAL A 380 1.79 15.43 13.78
CA VAL A 380 1.02 15.09 14.99
C VAL A 380 0.19 16.31 15.36
N LYS A 381 -1.14 16.14 15.30
CA LYS A 381 -2.09 17.20 15.66
C LYS A 381 -2.93 16.76 16.84
N CYS A 382 -2.98 17.61 17.88
CA CYS A 382 -3.87 17.43 19.03
C CYS A 382 -4.89 18.58 19.07
N GLY A 383 -6.16 18.24 18.90
CA GLY A 383 -7.26 19.20 18.99
C GLY A 383 -7.48 19.68 20.43
N GLN A 384 -8.26 20.77 20.59
CA GLN A 384 -8.55 21.37 21.91
C GLN A 384 -9.20 20.39 22.91
N HIS A 385 -9.95 19.41 22.43
CA HIS A 385 -10.66 18.41 23.26
C HIS A 385 -9.91 17.09 23.42
N ALA A 386 -8.71 16.96 22.84
CA ALA A 386 -7.89 15.74 22.89
C ALA A 386 -7.11 15.67 24.24
N GLU A 387 -7.84 15.64 25.35
CA GLU A 387 -7.26 15.52 26.68
C GLU A 387 -6.46 14.25 26.84
N ASN A 388 -5.28 14.33 27.47
CA ASN A 388 -4.36 13.22 27.73
C ASN A 388 -3.91 12.48 26.44
N ALA A 389 -3.92 13.14 25.30
CA ALA A 389 -3.37 12.58 24.08
C ALA A 389 -1.88 12.27 24.23
N ARG A 390 -1.43 11.12 23.74
CA ARG A 390 -0.02 10.73 23.75
C ARG A 390 0.47 10.34 22.39
N ASN A 391 1.63 10.83 22.00
CA ASN A 391 2.34 10.38 20.81
C ASN A 391 3.80 10.07 21.16
N TYR A 392 4.30 8.99 20.56
CA TYR A 392 5.72 8.70 20.47
C TYR A 392 6.10 8.53 19.01
N SER A 393 7.12 9.25 18.56
CA SER A 393 7.62 9.20 17.17
C SER A 393 9.14 8.97 17.19
N SER A 394 9.59 7.92 16.49
CA SER A 394 11.01 7.65 16.21
C SER A 394 11.21 7.55 14.70
N CYS A 395 12.10 8.39 14.18
CA CYS A 395 12.38 8.51 12.75
C CYS A 395 13.87 8.35 12.50
N ASP A 396 14.30 7.15 12.13
CA ASP A 396 15.70 6.85 11.92
C ASP A 396 16.04 6.71 10.44
N SER A 397 17.20 7.20 10.05
CA SER A 397 17.70 7.10 8.68
C SER A 397 19.10 6.46 8.64
N LEU A 398 19.29 5.55 7.70
CA LEU A 398 20.56 4.88 7.41
C LEU A 398 21.04 5.25 6.01
N LEU A 399 22.23 5.79 5.90
CA LEU A 399 22.86 6.17 4.66
C LEU A 399 23.90 5.14 4.22
N LEU A 400 23.79 4.69 2.96
CA LEU A 400 24.71 3.79 2.29
C LEU A 400 25.42 4.55 1.18
N GLY A 401 26.57 5.13 1.45
CA GLY A 401 27.33 5.95 0.50
C GLY A 401 27.39 7.44 0.86
N ASN A 402 27.86 8.26 -0.08
CA ASN A 402 28.15 9.68 0.14
C ASN A 402 27.27 10.64 -0.66
N GLN A 403 26.46 10.12 -1.59
CA GLN A 403 25.68 10.94 -2.53
C GLN A 403 24.16 10.82 -2.31
N CYS A 404 23.74 9.90 -1.45
CA CYS A 404 22.34 9.77 -1.04
C CYS A 404 22.00 10.75 0.10
N GLY A 405 20.72 11.06 0.23
CA GLY A 405 20.20 11.99 1.25
C GLY A 405 19.09 11.39 2.11
N ALA A 406 19.03 11.88 3.35
CA ALA A 406 17.91 11.61 4.27
C ALA A 406 17.44 12.93 4.87
N HIS A 407 16.11 13.12 4.89
CA HIS A 407 15.49 14.36 5.35
C HIS A 407 14.33 14.05 6.29
N THR A 408 14.17 14.86 7.33
CA THR A 408 13.09 14.70 8.31
C THR A 408 12.35 16.01 8.48
N PHE A 409 11.02 16.00 8.27
CA PHE A 409 10.15 17.16 8.38
C PHE A 409 9.06 16.91 9.43
N PRO A 410 9.35 17.04 10.73
CA PRO A 410 8.36 16.91 11.78
C PRO A 410 7.51 18.17 11.87
N TYR A 411 6.21 17.99 12.04
CA TYR A 411 5.26 19.06 12.31
C TYR A 411 4.33 18.69 13.46
N MET A 412 4.28 19.53 14.49
CA MET A 412 3.47 19.32 15.68
C MET A 412 2.55 20.51 15.88
N ASP A 413 1.23 20.24 15.89
CA ASP A 413 0.15 21.22 16.04
C ASP A 413 -0.69 20.87 17.27
N ILE A 414 -0.28 21.40 18.44
CA ILE A 414 -0.79 20.96 19.75
C ILE A 414 -1.63 22.08 20.37
N HIS A 415 -2.92 21.80 20.59
CA HIS A 415 -3.91 22.73 21.14
C HIS A 415 -4.47 22.29 22.50
N ASN A 416 -3.85 21.35 23.19
CA ASN A 416 -4.25 20.86 24.51
C ASN A 416 -3.03 20.62 25.40
N ASP A 417 -2.99 21.24 26.57
CA ASP A 417 -1.83 21.26 27.51
C ASP A 417 -1.63 19.95 28.25
N THR A 418 -2.62 19.04 28.22
CA THR A 418 -2.48 17.71 28.82
C THR A 418 -1.83 16.71 27.87
N ALA A 419 -1.60 17.10 26.60
CA ALA A 419 -0.98 16.24 25.60
C ALA A 419 0.51 16.03 25.89
N ILE A 420 1.00 14.82 25.69
CA ILE A 420 2.42 14.44 25.79
C ILE A 420 2.85 13.93 24.42
N ILE A 421 3.73 14.72 23.77
CA ILE A 421 4.21 14.43 22.42
C ILE A 421 5.72 14.33 22.46
N GLU A 422 6.24 13.16 22.06
CA GLU A 422 7.66 12.86 22.01
C GLU A 422 8.08 12.60 20.56
N HIS A 423 9.17 13.19 20.13
CA HIS A 423 9.75 12.97 18.82
C HIS A 423 11.26 12.88 18.91
N GLU A 424 11.81 11.82 18.34
CA GLU A 424 13.24 11.67 18.12
C GLU A 424 13.54 11.34 16.67
N ALA A 425 14.68 11.80 16.19
CA ALA A 425 15.15 11.50 14.85
C ALA A 425 16.65 11.28 14.88
N THR A 426 17.09 10.21 14.23
CA THR A 426 18.51 9.90 14.08
C THR A 426 18.88 9.71 12.61
N THR A 427 20.10 10.10 12.25
CA THR A 427 20.66 9.77 10.94
C THR A 427 22.05 9.20 11.16
N SER A 428 22.28 8.01 10.63
CA SER A 428 23.55 7.31 10.71
C SER A 428 24.02 6.88 9.32
N LYS A 429 25.32 6.77 9.16
CA LYS A 429 25.93 6.14 8.00
C LYS A 429 26.33 4.71 8.36
N ILE A 430 26.29 3.80 7.39
CA ILE A 430 26.78 2.43 7.61
C ILE A 430 28.24 2.48 8.09
N SER A 431 28.54 1.72 9.13
CA SER A 431 29.86 1.72 9.74
C SER A 431 30.86 0.91 8.91
N GLU A 432 31.93 1.57 8.48
CA GLU A 432 33.04 0.89 7.79
C GLU A 432 33.69 -0.18 8.69
N ASP A 433 33.74 0.06 10.02
CA ASP A 433 34.26 -0.91 10.99
C ASP A 433 33.38 -2.16 11.07
N GLN A 434 32.07 -2.01 10.98
CA GLN A 434 31.14 -3.16 10.94
C GLN A 434 31.31 -3.98 9.66
N LEU A 435 31.44 -3.31 8.52
CA LEU A 435 31.70 -3.97 7.25
C LEU A 435 33.05 -4.70 7.26
N PHE A 436 34.10 -4.03 7.75
CA PHE A 436 35.41 -4.61 7.92
C PHE A 436 35.36 -5.85 8.83
N TYR A 437 34.66 -5.78 9.96
CA TYR A 437 34.49 -6.89 10.88
C TYR A 437 33.80 -8.10 10.21
N CYS A 438 32.77 -7.87 9.39
CA CYS A 438 32.10 -8.92 8.61
C CYS A 438 33.05 -9.53 7.58
N ASN A 439 33.77 -8.69 6.82
CA ASN A 439 34.70 -9.12 5.78
C ASN A 439 35.86 -9.95 6.37
N GLN A 440 36.37 -9.61 7.55
CA GLN A 440 37.38 -10.40 8.27
C GLN A 440 36.90 -11.81 8.63
N ARG A 441 35.60 -12.06 8.65
CA ARG A 441 34.97 -13.36 8.88
C ARG A 441 34.55 -14.07 7.61
N GLY A 442 34.97 -13.55 6.45
CA GLY A 442 34.69 -14.13 5.14
C GLY A 442 33.25 -13.87 4.64
N ILE A 443 32.52 -12.91 5.25
CA ILE A 443 31.22 -12.47 4.75
C ILE A 443 31.46 -11.41 3.67
N PRO A 444 31.02 -11.62 2.42
CA PRO A 444 31.11 -10.62 1.36
C PRO A 444 30.46 -9.29 1.74
N THR A 445 30.93 -8.18 1.21
CA THR A 445 30.42 -6.84 1.58
C THR A 445 28.92 -6.71 1.32
N GLU A 446 28.41 -7.22 0.19
CA GLU A 446 26.98 -7.19 -0.14
C GLU A 446 26.12 -7.94 0.89
N ASP A 447 26.56 -9.15 1.29
CA ASP A 447 25.90 -9.94 2.32
C ASP A 447 25.94 -9.22 3.68
N ALA A 448 27.06 -8.58 4.02
CA ALA A 448 27.20 -7.81 5.25
C ALA A 448 26.24 -6.60 5.28
N VAL A 449 26.10 -5.88 4.17
CA VAL A 449 25.12 -4.79 4.02
C VAL A 449 23.70 -5.33 4.20
N GLY A 450 23.36 -6.43 3.53
CA GLY A 450 22.06 -7.09 3.67
C GLY A 450 21.73 -7.46 5.14
N LEU A 451 22.71 -8.00 5.87
CA LEU A 451 22.55 -8.34 7.29
C LEU A 451 22.31 -7.11 8.17
N ILE A 452 23.06 -6.02 7.94
CA ILE A 452 22.93 -4.77 8.71
C ILE A 452 21.57 -4.14 8.43
N VAL A 453 21.16 -4.03 7.16
CA VAL A 453 19.89 -3.46 6.72
C VAL A 453 18.70 -4.25 7.26
N ASN A 454 18.74 -5.57 7.17
CA ASN A 454 17.68 -6.43 7.72
C ASN A 454 17.60 -6.30 9.24
N GLY A 455 18.75 -6.18 9.93
CA GLY A 455 18.80 -5.93 11.36
C GLY A 455 18.18 -4.57 11.73
N TYR A 456 18.46 -3.53 10.94
CA TYR A 456 17.92 -2.18 11.10
C TYR A 456 16.39 -2.12 10.88
N ALA A 457 15.88 -2.85 9.88
CA ALA A 457 14.45 -2.91 9.55
C ALA A 457 13.65 -3.87 10.45
N LYS A 458 14.30 -4.70 11.26
CA LYS A 458 13.70 -5.83 11.99
C LYS A 458 12.46 -5.48 12.80
N GLU A 459 12.46 -4.32 13.46
CA GLU A 459 11.34 -3.87 14.29
C GLU A 459 10.05 -3.73 13.47
N VAL A 460 10.15 -3.17 12.25
CA VAL A 460 9.02 -3.01 11.34
C VAL A 460 8.64 -4.35 10.70
N LEU A 461 9.61 -5.12 10.25
CA LEU A 461 9.37 -6.42 9.61
C LEU A 461 8.66 -7.40 10.52
N ASN A 462 8.92 -7.36 11.83
CA ASN A 462 8.25 -8.19 12.84
C ASN A 462 6.75 -7.85 13.02
N LYS A 463 6.26 -6.76 12.45
CA LYS A 463 4.83 -6.41 12.45
C LYS A 463 4.05 -7.04 11.31
N LEU A 464 4.76 -7.50 10.28
CA LEU A 464 4.16 -8.21 9.15
C LEU A 464 3.82 -9.65 9.50
N PRO A 465 2.81 -10.26 8.87
CA PRO A 465 2.65 -11.69 8.84
C PRO A 465 3.94 -12.38 8.33
N MET A 466 4.25 -13.57 8.86
CA MET A 466 5.56 -14.22 8.66
C MET A 466 5.93 -14.41 7.18
N GLU A 467 4.98 -14.78 6.36
CA GLU A 467 5.20 -15.02 4.92
C GLU A 467 5.63 -13.73 4.19
N PHE A 468 4.97 -12.62 4.52
CA PHE A 468 5.27 -11.30 3.96
C PHE A 468 6.52 -10.66 4.56
N ALA A 469 6.86 -10.99 5.80
CA ALA A 469 8.12 -10.58 6.41
C ALA A 469 9.32 -11.18 5.65
N VAL A 470 9.23 -12.44 5.24
CA VAL A 470 10.28 -13.11 4.42
C VAL A 470 10.40 -12.46 3.05
N GLU A 471 9.27 -12.17 2.39
CA GLU A 471 9.25 -11.45 1.11
C GLU A 471 9.89 -10.06 1.26
N ALA A 472 9.47 -9.30 2.26
CA ALA A 472 10.00 -7.97 2.53
C ALA A 472 11.52 -7.99 2.81
N GLN A 473 12.03 -8.96 3.58
CA GLN A 473 13.47 -9.12 3.80
C GLN A 473 14.25 -9.34 2.51
N LYS A 474 13.70 -10.15 1.61
CA LYS A 474 14.30 -10.43 0.31
C LYS A 474 14.31 -9.17 -0.58
N LEU A 475 13.19 -8.43 -0.59
CA LEU A 475 13.06 -7.16 -1.30
C LEU A 475 14.08 -6.11 -0.83
N LEU A 476 14.27 -5.97 0.48
CA LEU A 476 15.26 -5.06 1.06
C LEU A 476 16.67 -5.37 0.56
N SER A 477 17.03 -6.64 0.51
CA SER A 477 18.36 -7.07 0.04
C SER A 477 18.56 -6.79 -1.44
N VAL A 478 17.58 -7.15 -2.29
CA VAL A 478 17.64 -6.94 -3.76
C VAL A 478 17.63 -5.46 -4.13
N SER A 479 16.84 -4.64 -3.43
CA SER A 479 16.77 -3.18 -3.71
C SER A 479 18.09 -2.45 -3.47
N LEU A 480 19.03 -3.08 -2.77
CA LEU A 480 20.34 -2.52 -2.41
C LEU A 480 21.51 -3.21 -3.11
N GLU A 481 21.26 -4.18 -4.01
CA GLU A 481 22.31 -4.80 -4.83
C GLU A 481 23.05 -3.72 -5.62
N GLY A 482 24.38 -3.80 -5.63
CA GLY A 482 25.25 -2.81 -6.32
C GLY A 482 25.35 -1.44 -5.63
N SER A 483 24.74 -1.24 -4.45
CA SER A 483 24.78 0.07 -3.75
C SER A 483 26.09 0.34 -2.99
N VAL A 484 26.93 -0.66 -2.83
CA VAL A 484 28.20 -0.60 -2.10
C VAL A 484 29.30 -1.06 -3.05
N GLY A 485 29.88 -0.12 -3.79
CA GLY A 485 31.01 -0.26 -4.68
C GLY A 485 32.01 0.85 -4.46
#